data_520d82efd8bb79559733522e5a02e705
#
_entry.id   520d82efd8bb79559733522e5a02e705
#
_cell.length_a   1.000
_cell.length_b   1.000
_cell.length_c   1.000
_cell.angle_alpha   90.00
_cell.angle_beta   90.00
_cell.angle_gamma   90.00
#
_symmetry.space_group_name_H-M   'P 1'
#
loop_
_entity.id
_entity.type
_entity.pdbx_description
1 polymer ?
#
loop_
_entity_poly.entity_id
_entity_poly.type
_entity_poly.pdbx_seq_one_letter_code
_entity_poly.pdbx_strand_id
1 'polypeptide(L)'
;MPTYWEYLKIDELLSLQKPTGNEHDETLFIIIHQSYELWFKEMLHEIGYFQKLLAAPDLPRAFHTMKRTLTILKMLVAKIDILET
;
A
#
# COMPACT_ATOMS: atom_id res chain seq x y z
N MET A 1 16.68 18.98 7.10
CA MET A 1 15.43 18.23 6.80
C MET A 1 15.41 17.82 5.34
N PRO A 2 15.13 16.56 5.02
CA PRO A 2 14.98 16.17 3.63
C PRO A 2 13.73 16.81 3.03
N THR A 3 13.75 17.03 1.73
CA THR A 3 12.56 17.45 0.99
C THR A 3 11.56 16.28 0.93
N TYR A 4 10.32 16.57 0.52
CA TYR A 4 9.31 15.55 0.24
C TYR A 4 9.88 14.47 -0.70
N TRP A 5 10.54 14.90 -1.78
CA TRP A 5 11.10 14.02 -2.79
C TRP A 5 12.16 13.07 -2.22
N GLU A 6 13.07 13.64 -1.43
CA GLU A 6 14.15 12.86 -0.80
C GLU A 6 13.61 11.92 0.27
N TYR A 7 12.68 12.40 1.09
CA TYR A 7 12.10 11.61 2.17
C TYR A 7 11.41 10.36 1.64
N LEU A 8 10.63 10.50 0.56
CA LEU A 8 9.88 9.40 -0.02
C LEU A 8 10.71 8.57 -1.01
N LYS A 9 11.96 8.96 -1.27
CA LYS A 9 12.83 8.28 -2.21
C LYS A 9 12.20 8.13 -3.59
N ILE A 10 11.63 9.23 -4.08
CA ILE A 10 10.83 9.21 -5.31
C ILE A 10 11.66 8.80 -6.51
N ASP A 11 12.91 9.26 -6.63
CA ASP A 11 13.76 8.87 -7.76
C ASP A 11 13.95 7.36 -7.82
N GLU A 12 14.28 6.75 -6.68
CA GLU A 12 14.46 5.30 -6.60
C GLU A 12 13.15 4.58 -6.87
N LEU A 13 12.05 5.06 -6.29
CA LEU A 13 10.74 4.44 -6.47
C LEU A 13 10.34 4.43 -7.94
N LEU A 14 10.49 5.56 -8.64
CA LEU A 14 10.10 5.68 -10.04
C LEU A 14 11.04 4.92 -10.98
N SER A 15 12.18 4.46 -10.49
CA SER A 15 13.12 3.66 -11.27
C SER A 15 12.83 2.16 -11.23
N LEU A 16 11.85 1.72 -10.44
CA LEU A 16 11.58 0.30 -10.19
C LEU A 16 10.58 -0.33 -11.15
N GLN A 17 10.00 0.44 -12.08
CA GLN A 17 9.08 -0.08 -13.08
C GLN A 17 9.85 -0.38 -14.35
N LYS A 18 10.25 -1.64 -14.53
CA LYS A 18 11.13 -2.06 -15.63
C LYS A 18 10.40 -3.07 -16.52
N PRO A 19 9.76 -2.58 -17.61
CA PRO A 19 9.10 -3.49 -18.55
C PRO A 19 10.11 -4.44 -19.20
N THR A 20 9.66 -5.65 -19.46
CA THR A 20 10.48 -6.67 -20.11
C THR A 20 10.23 -6.77 -21.62
N GLY A 21 9.17 -6.10 -22.12
CA GLY A 21 8.80 -6.11 -23.52
C GLY A 21 8.37 -4.73 -24.01
N ASN A 22 7.71 -4.72 -25.17
CA ASN A 22 7.29 -3.47 -25.82
C ASN A 22 5.80 -3.18 -25.68
N GLU A 23 5.09 -3.94 -24.85
CA GLU A 23 3.65 -3.76 -24.67
C GLU A 23 3.39 -2.50 -23.85
N HIS A 24 2.58 -1.59 -24.40
CA HIS A 24 2.24 -0.33 -23.71
C HIS A 24 1.66 -0.58 -22.32
N ASP A 25 0.79 -1.60 -22.20
CA ASP A 25 0.04 -1.84 -20.97
C ASP A 25 0.85 -2.53 -19.87
N GLU A 26 2.07 -2.96 -20.19
CA GLU A 26 2.92 -3.60 -19.18
C GLU A 26 3.24 -2.66 -18.02
N THR A 27 3.41 -1.38 -18.28
CA THR A 27 3.67 -0.38 -17.23
C THR A 27 2.50 -0.33 -16.25
N LEU A 28 1.27 -0.33 -16.74
CA LEU A 28 0.08 -0.36 -15.88
C LEU A 28 0.07 -1.62 -15.02
N PHE A 29 0.35 -2.77 -15.61
CA PHE A 29 0.42 -4.04 -14.90
C PHE A 29 1.43 -3.97 -13.74
N ILE A 30 2.64 -3.47 -14.02
CA ILE A 30 3.69 -3.36 -13.01
C ILE A 30 3.26 -2.43 -11.88
N ILE A 31 2.77 -1.23 -12.21
CA ILE A 31 2.41 -0.23 -11.20
C ILE A 31 1.27 -0.73 -10.31
N ILE A 32 0.24 -1.35 -10.90
CA ILE A 32 -0.85 -1.88 -10.11
C ILE A 32 -0.33 -2.90 -9.10
N HIS A 33 0.49 -3.85 -9.54
CA HIS A 33 0.99 -4.89 -8.66
C HIS A 33 1.93 -4.35 -7.60
N GLN A 34 2.81 -3.42 -7.97
CA GLN A 34 3.67 -2.76 -6.99
C GLN A 34 2.87 -1.98 -5.95
N SER A 35 1.81 -1.29 -6.39
CA SER A 35 0.97 -0.53 -5.46
C SER A 35 0.20 -1.45 -4.51
N TYR A 36 -0.28 -2.62 -4.98
CA TYR A 36 -0.89 -3.61 -4.09
C TYR A 36 0.11 -4.10 -3.05
N GLU A 37 1.32 -4.42 -3.46
CA GLU A 37 2.35 -4.89 -2.53
C GLU A 37 2.69 -3.85 -1.47
N LEU A 38 2.76 -2.57 -1.84
CA LEU A 38 2.99 -1.50 -0.89
C LEU A 38 1.84 -1.38 0.11
N TRP A 39 0.60 -1.51 -0.36
CA TRP A 39 -0.55 -1.48 0.54
C TRP A 39 -0.63 -2.72 1.43
N PHE A 40 -0.22 -3.89 0.92
CA PHE A 40 -0.12 -5.09 1.77
C PHE A 40 0.90 -4.87 2.89
N LYS A 41 2.02 -4.24 2.57
CA LYS A 41 3.02 -3.91 3.60
C LYS A 41 2.43 -2.99 4.66
N GLU A 42 1.66 -1.97 4.26
CA GLU A 42 0.99 -1.06 5.19
C GLU A 42 -0.04 -1.81 6.04
N MET A 43 -0.83 -2.70 5.43
CA MET A 43 -1.82 -3.48 6.17
C MET A 43 -1.16 -4.37 7.22
N LEU A 44 -0.05 -5.02 6.87
CA LEU A 44 0.69 -5.84 7.84
C LEU A 44 1.26 -4.99 8.98
N HIS A 45 1.71 -3.78 8.67
CA HIS A 45 2.18 -2.83 9.67
C HIS A 45 1.07 -2.46 10.66
N GLU A 46 -0.13 -2.18 10.15
CA GLU A 46 -1.29 -1.84 10.98
C GLU A 46 -1.75 -3.03 11.81
N ILE A 47 -1.76 -4.24 11.24
CA ILE A 47 -2.13 -5.46 11.96
C ILE A 47 -1.17 -5.71 13.13
N GLY A 48 0.13 -5.52 12.90
CA GLY A 48 1.12 -5.63 13.97
C GLY A 48 0.88 -4.65 15.10
N TYR A 49 0.52 -3.41 14.78
CA TYR A 49 0.16 -2.40 15.77
C TYR A 49 -1.11 -2.77 16.53
N PHE A 50 -2.13 -3.25 15.81
CA PHE A 50 -3.38 -3.72 16.41
C PHE A 50 -3.12 -4.81 17.45
N GLN A 51 -2.25 -5.77 17.12
CA GLN A 51 -1.90 -6.84 18.05
C GLN A 51 -1.26 -6.30 19.33
N LYS A 52 -0.40 -5.29 19.22
CA LYS A 52 0.22 -4.64 20.38
C LYS A 52 -0.82 -3.93 21.25
N LEU A 53 -1.81 -3.30 20.60
CA LEU A 53 -2.88 -2.61 21.33
C LEU A 53 -3.80 -3.57 22.08
N LEU A 54 -3.95 -4.80 21.61
CA LEU A 54 -4.69 -5.83 22.31
C LEU A 54 -3.91 -6.39 23.51
N ALA A 55 -2.58 -6.49 23.38
CA ALA A 55 -1.73 -7.00 24.45
C ALA A 55 -1.64 -6.02 25.63
N ALA A 56 -1.63 -4.72 25.35
CA ALA A 56 -1.71 -3.65 26.36
C ALA A 56 -3.02 -2.89 26.08
N PRO A 57 -4.18 -3.35 26.59
CA PRO A 57 -5.48 -2.97 26.04
C PRO A 57 -5.72 -1.48 25.92
N ASP A 58 -5.88 -1.04 24.67
CA ASP A 58 -6.28 0.32 24.32
C ASP A 58 -7.37 0.17 23.24
N LEU A 59 -8.59 -0.09 23.68
CA LEU A 59 -9.70 -0.39 22.78
C LEU A 59 -10.02 0.73 21.79
N PRO A 60 -10.03 2.01 22.18
CA PRO A 60 -10.29 3.07 21.22
C PRO A 60 -9.30 3.08 20.05
N ARG A 61 -8.00 2.92 20.34
CA ARG A 61 -6.98 2.87 19.30
C ARG A 61 -7.07 1.59 18.48
N ALA A 62 -7.39 0.47 19.13
CA ALA A 62 -7.56 -0.81 18.43
C ALA A 62 -8.70 -0.72 17.41
N PHE A 63 -9.85 -0.17 17.80
CA PHE A 63 -10.97 0.03 16.88
C PHE A 63 -10.60 0.97 15.74
N HIS A 64 -9.91 2.05 16.02
CA HIS A 64 -9.47 3.00 15.00
C HIS A 64 -8.55 2.33 13.98
N THR A 65 -7.59 1.54 14.45
CA THR A 65 -6.63 0.83 13.60
C THR A 65 -7.33 -0.19 12.73
N MET A 66 -8.29 -0.94 13.29
CA MET A 66 -9.08 -1.90 12.53
C MET A 66 -9.90 -1.19 11.44
N LYS A 67 -10.54 -0.06 11.78
CA LYS A 67 -11.32 0.71 10.82
C LYS A 67 -10.45 1.20 9.66
N ARG A 68 -9.22 1.66 9.96
CA ARG A 68 -8.26 2.08 8.94
C ARG A 68 -7.92 0.91 8.02
N THR A 69 -7.62 -0.25 8.58
CA THR A 69 -7.28 -1.44 7.81
C THR A 69 -8.43 -1.86 6.89
N LEU A 70 -9.65 -1.83 7.38
CA LEU A 70 -10.83 -2.15 6.57
C LEU A 70 -11.04 -1.14 5.44
N THR A 71 -10.75 0.14 5.70
CA THR A 71 -10.86 1.18 4.68
C THR A 71 -9.84 0.97 3.56
N ILE A 72 -8.62 0.59 3.92
CA ILE A 72 -7.59 0.23 2.95
C ILE A 72 -8.05 -0.96 2.11
N LEU A 73 -8.58 -1.99 2.75
CA LEU A 73 -9.06 -3.18 2.05
C LEU A 73 -10.17 -2.85 1.05
N LYS A 74 -11.12 -2.00 1.43
CA LYS A 74 -12.18 -1.55 0.53
C LYS A 74 -11.61 -0.84 -0.70
N MET A 75 -10.60 0.00 -0.51
CA MET A 75 -9.93 0.69 -1.61
C MET A 75 -9.26 -0.32 -2.54
N LEU A 76 -8.58 -1.33 -2.00
CA LEU A 76 -7.90 -2.33 -2.80
C LEU A 76 -8.88 -3.14 -3.64
N VAL A 77 -10.03 -3.48 -3.08
CA VAL A 77 -11.07 -4.19 -3.82
C VAL A 77 -11.59 -3.34 -4.97
N ALA A 78 -11.82 -2.05 -4.74
CA ALA A 78 -12.29 -1.14 -5.79
C ALA A 78 -11.26 -0.99 -6.93
N LYS A 79 -9.96 -1.07 -6.62
CA LYS A 79 -8.90 -0.95 -7.64
C LYS A 79 -8.85 -2.12 -8.62
N ILE A 80 -9.47 -3.25 -8.29
CA ILE A 80 -9.50 -4.41 -9.18
C ILE A 80 -10.15 -4.05 -10.52
N ASP A 81 -11.08 -3.10 -10.53
CA ASP A 81 -11.76 -2.66 -11.75
C ASP A 81 -10.78 -2.14 -12.81
N ILE A 82 -9.64 -1.60 -12.41
CA ILE A 82 -8.64 -1.09 -13.35
C ILE A 82 -8.05 -2.24 -14.17
N LEU A 83 -7.94 -3.44 -13.59
CA LEU A 83 -7.39 -4.60 -14.28
C LEU A 83 -8.28 -5.08 -15.43
N GLU A 84 -9.54 -4.69 -15.43
CA GLU A 84 -10.50 -5.07 -16.47
C GLU A 84 -10.50 -4.12 -17.66
N THR A 85 -9.76 -3.03 -17.56
CA THR A 85 -9.67 -2.07 -18.67
C THR A 85 -8.55 -2.46 -19.63
#